data_ce2d1355ef791e34e5cce1c5f741e69a
#
_entry.id   ce2d1355ef791e34e5cce1c5f741e69a
#
_cell.length_a   1.000
_cell.length_b   1.000
_cell.length_c   1.000
_cell.angle_alpha   90.00
_cell.angle_beta   90.00
_cell.angle_gamma   90.00
#
_symmetry.space_group_name_H-M   'P 1'
#
loop_
_entity.id
_entity.type
_entity.pdbx_description
1 polymer ?
#
loop_
_entity_poly.entity_id
_entity_poly.type
_entity_poly.pdbx_seq_one_letter_code
_entity_poly.pdbx_strand_id
1 'polypeptide(L)'
;MALFDKSKRTGGFMDEIRCDEPSYLIWKWHPAGVQLGTGNRENAIRWGSSLRVKDGEVAVFVYSQYDGTVQEYIEGPCDLILNTENLPILASLVGLAYDGGTPFQAEVYFINLARIIQVKFGVPFFDIYDPRFADFGVPVAVRGTVSFSITDYREFIKLHRLNNFQLEDFQQQIRDTVSRYVKDTVANAPAAHNIPVIQIETKTAQINDVVEYDLTERLKENFGVLVSGVDIGAIEIDKNSEGYRQLMAVTKNVAATKIEAETQDYVERLRIQREEGQYAMHKQTQTANIGAFQVEKQADVGIAGAQALGQMGANGAGDVNLGGDGDGFNMAAMMASMAVGGAVGQNIAGAMNNMMGGINQQTTPSVVPPPIPTMAYHVAINGQAAGPFDMTSLTQMAANGQLTGDSLVWKNGMAHWEKAIAVDELKGLFSTMPPIPEE
;
A
#
# COMPACT_ATOMS: atom_id res chain seq x y z
N MET A 1 -58.07 35.42 -60.25
CA MET A 1 -58.23 34.28 -59.32
C MET A 1 -56.89 33.89 -58.80
N ALA A 2 -56.47 34.42 -57.66
CA ALA A 2 -55.28 34.04 -56.98
C ALA A 2 -55.61 34.06 -55.48
N LEU A 3 -56.08 32.95 -55.02
CA LEU A 3 -56.63 32.79 -53.68
C LEU A 3 -55.88 31.63 -52.97
N PHE A 4 -54.61 31.69 -52.91
CA PHE A 4 -53.86 30.94 -51.88
C PHE A 4 -52.52 31.62 -51.63
N ASP A 5 -52.58 32.63 -50.80
CA ASP A 5 -51.38 33.19 -50.21
C ASP A 5 -50.74 32.07 -49.32
N LYS A 6 -49.65 31.57 -49.81
CA LYS A 6 -48.84 30.48 -49.14
C LYS A 6 -48.10 30.99 -47.93
N SER A 7 -48.23 32.26 -47.54
CA SER A 7 -47.47 32.85 -46.43
C SER A 7 -48.09 32.69 -45.03
N LYS A 8 -49.25 32.02 -44.91
CA LYS A 8 -49.99 31.87 -43.63
C LYS A 8 -50.17 30.41 -43.14
N ARG A 9 -49.28 29.53 -43.50
CA ARG A 9 -49.25 28.17 -42.92
C ARG A 9 -48.01 27.91 -42.06
N THR A 10 -47.70 28.81 -41.18
CA THR A 10 -46.84 28.56 -40.01
C THR A 10 -47.73 28.46 -38.80
N GLY A 11 -48.24 27.28 -38.57
CA GLY A 11 -49.09 26.94 -37.43
C GLY A 11 -49.85 25.67 -37.73
N GLY A 12 -49.22 24.53 -37.65
CA GLY A 12 -49.91 23.23 -37.57
C GLY A 12 -50.87 23.29 -36.39
N PHE A 13 -51.99 22.56 -36.48
CA PHE A 13 -53.01 22.53 -35.42
C PHE A 13 -52.46 21.98 -34.09
N MET A 14 -51.31 21.34 -34.07
CA MET A 14 -50.66 20.72 -32.91
C MET A 14 -49.14 20.96 -32.96
N ASP A 15 -48.55 21.11 -31.81
CA ASP A 15 -47.12 21.26 -31.65
C ASP A 15 -46.45 19.89 -31.53
N GLU A 16 -45.21 19.74 -32.00
CA GLU A 16 -44.37 18.61 -31.73
C GLU A 16 -43.30 19.03 -30.70
N ILE A 17 -43.40 18.44 -29.50
CA ILE A 17 -42.52 18.76 -28.37
C ILE A 17 -41.45 17.69 -28.32
N ARG A 18 -40.25 18.03 -28.78
CA ARG A 18 -39.07 17.16 -28.77
C ARG A 18 -37.81 18.02 -28.78
N CYS A 19 -36.72 17.43 -28.34
CA CYS A 19 -35.41 18.04 -28.46
C CYS A 19 -34.71 17.52 -29.71
N ASP A 20 -34.36 18.45 -30.62
CA ASP A 20 -33.60 18.17 -31.86
C ASP A 20 -32.16 18.62 -31.75
N GLU A 21 -31.76 19.25 -30.63
CA GLU A 21 -30.39 19.69 -30.40
C GLU A 21 -29.49 18.48 -30.06
N PRO A 22 -28.41 18.24 -30.81
CA PRO A 22 -27.57 17.07 -30.58
C PRO A 22 -26.64 17.24 -29.35
N SER A 23 -26.39 18.49 -28.96
CA SER A 23 -25.33 18.80 -27.97
C SER A 23 -25.86 19.64 -26.82
N TYR A 24 -26.77 19.11 -26.03
CA TYR A 24 -27.32 19.81 -24.88
C TYR A 24 -27.19 18.99 -23.59
N LEU A 25 -27.20 19.66 -22.45
CA LEU A 25 -27.41 19.08 -21.14
C LEU A 25 -28.81 19.41 -20.63
N ILE A 26 -29.18 20.68 -20.69
CA ILE A 26 -30.55 21.20 -20.50
C ILE A 26 -30.89 22.03 -21.69
N TRP A 27 -32.08 21.80 -22.28
CA TRP A 27 -32.57 22.53 -23.42
C TRP A 27 -34.02 22.92 -23.21
N LYS A 28 -34.33 24.20 -23.38
CA LYS A 28 -35.69 24.71 -23.29
C LYS A 28 -36.38 24.61 -24.66
N TRP A 29 -37.52 23.94 -24.68
CA TRP A 29 -38.35 23.83 -25.85
C TRP A 29 -39.12 25.14 -26.12
N HIS A 30 -39.31 25.46 -27.39
CA HIS A 30 -40.08 26.58 -27.85
C HIS A 30 -40.96 26.16 -29.02
N PRO A 31 -42.24 26.66 -29.08
CA PRO A 31 -43.09 26.40 -30.24
C PRO A 31 -42.45 26.90 -31.54
N ALA A 32 -42.64 26.16 -32.63
CA ALA A 32 -42.07 26.53 -33.93
C ALA A 32 -42.64 27.91 -34.44
N GLY A 33 -41.72 28.78 -34.85
CA GLY A 33 -42.08 30.10 -35.41
C GLY A 33 -42.32 31.22 -34.38
N VAL A 34 -42.06 30.99 -33.11
CA VAL A 34 -42.09 32.03 -32.07
C VAL A 34 -40.72 32.68 -31.94
N GLN A 35 -40.69 34.04 -32.04
CA GLN A 35 -39.48 34.78 -31.74
C GLN A 35 -39.27 34.87 -30.22
N LEU A 36 -38.12 34.49 -29.74
CA LEU A 36 -37.73 34.60 -28.34
C LEU A 36 -37.79 36.06 -27.86
N GLY A 37 -38.43 36.27 -26.71
CA GLY A 37 -38.44 37.60 -26.05
C GLY A 37 -39.56 38.54 -26.50
N THR A 38 -40.49 38.16 -27.38
CA THR A 38 -41.47 39.05 -27.94
C THR A 38 -42.94 38.86 -27.56
N GLY A 39 -43.26 37.97 -26.58
CA GLY A 39 -44.65 37.92 -26.13
C GLY A 39 -45.11 36.66 -25.40
N ASN A 40 -46.35 36.69 -24.91
CA ASN A 40 -47.03 35.67 -24.11
C ASN A 40 -47.22 34.27 -24.78
N ARG A 41 -46.60 34.01 -25.93
CA ARG A 41 -46.78 32.76 -26.69
C ARG A 41 -45.55 31.81 -26.62
N GLU A 42 -44.48 32.21 -25.94
CA GLU A 42 -43.25 31.42 -25.91
C GLU A 42 -43.40 30.04 -25.28
N ASN A 43 -44.35 29.94 -24.37
CA ASN A 43 -44.57 28.72 -23.59
C ASN A 43 -46.00 28.19 -23.78
N ALA A 44 -46.67 28.54 -24.87
CA ALA A 44 -48.05 28.12 -25.11
C ALA A 44 -48.10 26.77 -25.80
N ILE A 45 -48.67 25.77 -25.10
CA ILE A 45 -48.83 24.37 -25.53
C ILE A 45 -50.29 24.06 -25.73
N ARG A 46 -50.63 23.29 -26.78
CA ARG A 46 -51.99 22.85 -27.07
C ARG A 46 -52.18 21.39 -26.63
N TRP A 47 -53.34 21.12 -26.05
CA TRP A 47 -53.76 19.72 -25.90
C TRP A 47 -53.83 19.02 -27.25
N GLY A 48 -53.37 17.77 -27.32
CA GLY A 48 -53.23 17.02 -28.55
C GLY A 48 -51.89 17.20 -29.24
N SER A 49 -50.98 18.05 -28.73
CA SER A 49 -49.59 18.10 -29.17
C SER A 49 -48.86 16.78 -28.88
N SER A 50 -47.94 16.38 -29.76
CA SER A 50 -47.15 15.18 -29.54
C SER A 50 -45.92 15.52 -28.66
N LEU A 51 -45.63 14.67 -27.70
CA LEU A 51 -44.40 14.74 -26.92
C LEU A 51 -43.57 13.49 -27.22
N ARG A 52 -42.31 13.72 -27.61
CA ARG A 52 -41.34 12.65 -27.80
C ARG A 52 -40.13 12.90 -26.93
N VAL A 53 -39.88 11.97 -26.02
CA VAL A 53 -38.70 11.94 -25.12
C VAL A 53 -37.86 10.72 -25.50
N LYS A 54 -36.59 10.95 -25.85
CA LYS A 54 -35.68 9.86 -26.22
C LYS A 54 -35.21 9.07 -25.00
N ASP A 55 -34.64 7.92 -25.26
CA ASP A 55 -33.97 7.14 -24.22
C ASP A 55 -32.83 7.95 -23.58
N GLY A 56 -32.74 7.94 -22.25
CA GLY A 56 -31.78 8.76 -21.50
C GLY A 56 -32.10 10.26 -21.47
N GLU A 57 -33.31 10.68 -21.84
CA GLU A 57 -33.81 12.05 -21.69
C GLU A 57 -34.95 12.11 -20.68
N VAL A 58 -35.14 13.28 -20.06
CA VAL A 58 -36.29 13.60 -19.23
C VAL A 58 -36.87 14.93 -19.70
N ALA A 59 -38.18 14.94 -19.95
CA ALA A 59 -38.94 16.18 -20.16
C ALA A 59 -39.50 16.70 -18.84
N VAL A 60 -39.25 17.95 -18.52
CA VAL A 60 -39.72 18.65 -17.32
C VAL A 60 -40.67 19.74 -17.71
N PHE A 61 -41.93 19.58 -17.30
CA PHE A 61 -42.95 20.62 -17.47
C PHE A 61 -42.99 21.50 -16.22
N VAL A 62 -42.81 22.80 -16.38
CA VAL A 62 -42.78 23.78 -15.30
C VAL A 62 -43.93 24.76 -15.46
N TYR A 63 -44.82 24.81 -14.47
CA TYR A 63 -45.95 25.72 -14.44
C TYR A 63 -45.80 26.72 -13.30
N SER A 64 -46.07 27.96 -13.57
CA SER A 64 -46.17 28.99 -12.54
C SER A 64 -47.60 29.07 -12.00
N GLN A 65 -47.73 28.86 -10.68
CA GLN A 65 -48.99 29.02 -9.96
C GLN A 65 -48.93 30.23 -8.99
N TYR A 66 -50.12 30.61 -8.50
CA TYR A 66 -50.25 31.69 -7.51
C TYR A 66 -49.46 31.38 -6.21
N ASP A 67 -49.36 30.11 -5.84
CA ASP A 67 -48.69 29.62 -4.61
C ASP A 67 -47.33 28.96 -4.85
N GLY A 68 -46.76 29.08 -6.06
CA GLY A 68 -45.47 28.49 -6.38
C GLY A 68 -45.35 27.89 -7.77
N THR A 69 -44.26 27.18 -8.03
CA THR A 69 -43.99 26.50 -9.27
C THR A 69 -44.22 25.01 -9.12
N VAL A 70 -45.05 24.41 -9.97
CA VAL A 70 -45.26 22.96 -10.02
C VAL A 70 -44.46 22.37 -11.17
N GLN A 71 -43.88 21.20 -10.93
CA GLN A 71 -43.08 20.49 -11.92
C GLN A 71 -43.64 19.08 -12.12
N GLU A 72 -43.71 18.66 -13.38
CA GLU A 72 -44.10 17.32 -13.80
C GLU A 72 -42.99 16.74 -14.67
N TYR A 73 -42.62 15.47 -14.45
CA TYR A 73 -41.50 14.83 -15.07
C TYR A 73 -41.96 13.65 -15.92
N ILE A 74 -41.46 13.56 -17.15
CA ILE A 74 -41.74 12.47 -18.08
C ILE A 74 -40.41 11.91 -18.54
N GLU A 75 -40.11 10.68 -18.12
CA GLU A 75 -38.88 9.99 -18.47
C GLU A 75 -39.02 9.27 -19.81
N GLY A 76 -37.94 9.29 -20.61
CA GLY A 76 -37.87 8.55 -21.87
C GLY A 76 -37.45 7.08 -21.67
N PRO A 77 -37.66 6.21 -22.69
CA PRO A 77 -38.22 6.56 -24.00
C PRO A 77 -39.76 6.66 -23.96
N CYS A 78 -40.30 7.71 -24.56
CA CYS A 78 -41.73 7.92 -24.55
C CYS A 78 -42.16 8.69 -25.81
N ASP A 79 -43.28 8.29 -26.42
CA ASP A 79 -43.93 8.95 -27.52
C ASP A 79 -45.44 8.98 -27.22
N LEU A 80 -45.96 10.11 -26.81
CA LEU A 80 -47.33 10.25 -26.38
C LEU A 80 -47.95 11.54 -26.85
N ILE A 81 -49.28 11.55 -26.89
CA ILE A 81 -50.11 12.74 -27.16
C ILE A 81 -50.48 13.34 -25.80
N LEU A 82 -50.21 14.64 -25.65
CA LEU A 82 -50.52 15.40 -24.45
C LEU A 82 -52.03 15.47 -24.25
N ASN A 83 -52.51 14.85 -23.21
CA ASN A 83 -53.90 14.83 -22.77
C ASN A 83 -54.00 14.90 -21.25
N THR A 84 -55.23 15.02 -20.73
CA THR A 84 -55.48 15.11 -19.29
C THR A 84 -55.05 13.84 -18.52
N GLU A 85 -54.98 12.69 -19.17
CA GLU A 85 -54.61 11.42 -18.56
C GLU A 85 -53.08 11.29 -18.36
N ASN A 86 -52.32 11.85 -19.34
CA ASN A 86 -50.87 11.74 -19.35
C ASN A 86 -50.16 12.82 -18.48
N LEU A 87 -50.87 13.91 -18.20
CA LEU A 87 -50.37 15.02 -17.37
C LEU A 87 -51.44 15.39 -16.31
N PRO A 88 -51.66 14.54 -15.29
CA PRO A 88 -52.73 14.72 -14.33
C PRO A 88 -52.58 15.99 -13.47
N ILE A 89 -51.40 16.36 -13.12
CA ILE A 89 -51.15 17.59 -12.37
C ILE A 89 -51.46 18.82 -13.24
N LEU A 90 -50.96 18.86 -14.45
CA LEU A 90 -51.26 19.91 -15.41
C LEU A 90 -52.74 19.95 -15.72
N ALA A 91 -53.39 18.81 -15.95
CA ALA A 91 -54.80 18.71 -16.24
C ALA A 91 -55.67 19.35 -15.15
N SER A 92 -55.32 19.12 -13.89
CA SER A 92 -56.02 19.72 -12.73
C SER A 92 -55.89 21.23 -12.72
N LEU A 93 -54.72 21.75 -13.10
CA LEU A 93 -54.43 23.18 -13.15
C LEU A 93 -55.11 23.90 -14.33
N VAL A 94 -55.05 23.28 -15.49
CA VAL A 94 -55.67 23.81 -16.71
C VAL A 94 -57.20 23.81 -16.56
N GLY A 95 -57.76 22.76 -15.94
CA GLY A 95 -59.16 22.68 -15.61
C GLY A 95 -59.67 23.83 -14.73
N LEU A 96 -58.86 24.22 -13.74
CA LEU A 96 -59.18 25.32 -12.85
C LEU A 96 -59.00 26.72 -13.46
N ALA A 97 -57.93 26.89 -14.27
CA ALA A 97 -57.57 28.22 -14.78
C ALA A 97 -58.17 28.58 -16.12
N TYR A 98 -58.50 27.59 -16.97
CA TYR A 98 -58.91 27.78 -18.35
C TYR A 98 -60.19 27.08 -18.74
N ASP A 99 -60.96 26.56 -17.78
CA ASP A 99 -62.21 25.83 -18.03
C ASP A 99 -62.04 24.71 -19.10
N GLY A 100 -60.90 24.03 -19.04
CA GLY A 100 -60.50 22.98 -20.00
C GLY A 100 -60.02 23.48 -21.36
N GLY A 101 -59.80 24.78 -21.54
CA GLY A 101 -59.41 25.41 -22.82
C GLY A 101 -57.93 25.27 -23.17
N THR A 102 -57.64 25.41 -24.45
CA THR A 102 -56.26 25.48 -25.00
C THR A 102 -56.02 26.83 -25.67
N PRO A 103 -54.78 27.36 -25.71
CA PRO A 103 -53.51 26.79 -25.20
C PRO A 103 -53.32 27.04 -23.70
N PHE A 104 -52.58 26.15 -23.05
CA PHE A 104 -52.05 26.36 -21.71
C PHE A 104 -50.58 26.83 -21.77
N GLN A 105 -50.08 27.43 -20.69
CA GLN A 105 -48.70 27.87 -20.61
C GLN A 105 -47.90 27.00 -19.68
N ALA A 106 -46.86 26.37 -20.25
CA ALA A 106 -45.85 25.63 -19.49
C ALA A 106 -44.48 25.79 -20.15
N GLU A 107 -43.46 25.96 -19.35
CA GLU A 107 -42.11 25.83 -19.86
C GLU A 107 -41.75 24.34 -19.91
N VAL A 108 -41.19 23.89 -21.03
CA VAL A 108 -40.74 22.50 -21.18
C VAL A 108 -39.22 22.49 -21.33
N TYR A 109 -38.58 21.76 -20.47
CA TYR A 109 -37.14 21.58 -20.50
C TYR A 109 -36.84 20.11 -20.76
N PHE A 110 -35.86 19.83 -21.60
CA PHE A 110 -35.30 18.50 -21.79
C PHE A 110 -33.96 18.43 -21.11
N ILE A 111 -33.74 17.37 -20.31
CA ILE A 111 -32.51 17.08 -19.61
C ILE A 111 -31.93 15.81 -20.21
N ASN A 112 -30.68 15.84 -20.64
CA ASN A 112 -29.98 14.72 -21.23
C ASN A 112 -29.17 14.00 -20.14
N LEU A 113 -29.64 12.83 -19.71
CA LEU A 113 -28.99 11.98 -18.69
C LEU A 113 -27.90 11.09 -19.28
N ALA A 114 -28.00 10.77 -20.57
CA ALA A 114 -27.06 9.88 -21.25
C ALA A 114 -25.74 10.58 -21.62
N ARG A 115 -25.71 11.93 -21.56
CA ARG A 115 -24.55 12.69 -21.98
C ARG A 115 -23.47 12.74 -20.90
N ILE A 116 -22.28 12.25 -21.26
CA ILE A 116 -21.08 12.48 -20.48
C ILE A 116 -20.45 13.80 -20.88
N ILE A 117 -20.27 14.68 -19.91
CA ILE A 117 -19.62 15.98 -20.10
C ILE A 117 -18.20 15.87 -19.60
N GLN A 118 -17.26 16.35 -20.42
CA GLN A 118 -15.85 16.41 -20.10
C GLN A 118 -15.42 17.85 -19.86
N VAL A 119 -14.80 18.10 -18.73
CA VAL A 119 -14.23 19.39 -18.37
C VAL A 119 -12.75 19.25 -18.12
N LYS A 120 -11.94 19.93 -18.92
CA LYS A 120 -10.49 20.01 -18.73
C LYS A 120 -10.21 21.00 -17.61
N PHE A 121 -9.34 20.61 -16.69
CA PHE A 121 -8.87 21.46 -15.60
C PHE A 121 -7.35 21.56 -15.60
N GLY A 122 -6.84 22.63 -14.98
CA GLY A 122 -5.43 22.83 -14.77
C GLY A 122 -5.19 23.61 -13.49
N VAL A 123 -4.31 23.10 -12.65
CA VAL A 123 -3.85 23.76 -11.45
C VAL A 123 -2.46 24.32 -11.74
N PRO A 124 -2.28 25.65 -11.68
CA PRO A 124 -0.97 26.25 -11.86
C PRO A 124 -0.02 25.82 -10.74
N PHE A 125 1.27 26.11 -10.90
CA PHE A 125 2.27 25.73 -9.92
C PHE A 125 1.91 26.19 -8.51
N PHE A 126 1.99 25.24 -7.57
CA PHE A 126 1.81 25.44 -6.13
C PHE A 126 2.81 24.56 -5.38
N ASP A 127 3.23 25.00 -4.20
CA ASP A 127 4.22 24.27 -3.43
C ASP A 127 3.60 23.07 -2.71
N ILE A 128 4.29 21.94 -2.80
CA ILE A 128 4.04 20.73 -2.02
C ILE A 128 5.29 20.40 -1.20
N TYR A 129 5.10 19.72 -0.08
CA TYR A 129 6.17 19.44 0.88
C TYR A 129 6.39 17.95 1.05
N ASP A 130 7.66 17.53 1.05
CA ASP A 130 8.02 16.14 1.31
C ASP A 130 7.85 15.82 2.81
N PRO A 131 7.13 14.76 3.19
CA PRO A 131 6.88 14.44 4.60
C PRO A 131 8.16 14.18 5.42
N ARG A 132 9.25 13.82 4.73
CA ARG A 132 10.56 13.59 5.35
C ARG A 132 11.35 14.89 5.55
N PHE A 133 11.05 15.93 4.75
CA PHE A 133 11.79 17.19 4.69
C PHE A 133 10.81 18.35 4.47
N ALA A 134 10.09 18.71 5.53
CA ALA A 134 9.00 19.69 5.48
C ALA A 134 9.45 21.14 5.17
N ASP A 135 10.75 21.40 5.20
CA ASP A 135 11.30 22.75 4.97
C ASP A 135 11.43 23.10 3.48
N PHE A 136 11.33 22.10 2.59
CA PHE A 136 11.53 22.31 1.16
C PHE A 136 10.20 22.22 0.40
N GLY A 137 9.69 23.39 0.00
CA GLY A 137 8.55 23.50 -0.90
C GLY A 137 8.97 23.24 -2.34
N VAL A 138 8.31 22.31 -3.02
CA VAL A 138 8.54 21.95 -4.41
C VAL A 138 7.33 22.36 -5.22
N PRO A 139 7.46 23.26 -6.21
CA PRO A 139 6.35 23.66 -7.07
C PRO A 139 5.93 22.53 -7.99
N VAL A 140 4.61 22.24 -7.99
CA VAL A 140 3.98 21.22 -8.83
C VAL A 140 2.77 21.80 -9.54
N ALA A 141 2.60 21.48 -10.81
CA ALA A 141 1.41 21.78 -11.59
C ALA A 141 0.67 20.48 -11.95
N VAL A 142 -0.66 20.56 -12.01
CA VAL A 142 -1.49 19.38 -12.32
C VAL A 142 -2.43 19.72 -13.48
N ARG A 143 -2.57 18.79 -14.42
CA ARG A 143 -3.50 18.89 -15.54
C ARG A 143 -4.29 17.61 -15.71
N GLY A 144 -5.58 17.73 -15.98
CA GLY A 144 -6.43 16.58 -16.16
C GLY A 144 -7.78 16.91 -16.79
N THR A 145 -8.63 15.89 -16.81
CA THR A 145 -10.01 15.97 -17.30
C THR A 145 -10.92 15.27 -16.30
N VAL A 146 -12.04 15.89 -15.97
CA VAL A 146 -13.12 15.26 -15.21
C VAL A 146 -14.29 15.00 -16.15
N SER A 147 -14.83 13.80 -16.09
CA SER A 147 -16.01 13.37 -16.84
C SER A 147 -17.18 13.13 -15.88
N PHE A 148 -18.33 13.68 -16.16
CA PHE A 148 -19.51 13.53 -15.31
C PHE A 148 -20.80 13.50 -16.13
N SER A 149 -21.87 13.00 -15.52
CA SER A 149 -23.23 12.95 -16.06
C SER A 149 -24.25 13.34 -14.98
N ILE A 150 -25.46 13.70 -15.40
CA ILE A 150 -26.60 13.88 -14.49
C ILE A 150 -27.29 12.52 -14.35
N THR A 151 -27.41 12.01 -13.13
CA THR A 151 -28.17 10.79 -12.84
C THR A 151 -29.42 11.09 -12.03
N ASP A 152 -29.33 11.98 -11.07
CA ASP A 152 -30.49 12.47 -10.32
C ASP A 152 -30.88 13.88 -10.80
N TYR A 153 -31.73 13.90 -11.83
CA TYR A 153 -32.21 15.16 -12.39
C TYR A 153 -33.05 15.97 -11.39
N ARG A 154 -33.71 15.32 -10.43
CA ARG A 154 -34.55 16.03 -9.44
C ARG A 154 -33.68 16.80 -8.45
N GLU A 155 -32.61 16.21 -7.99
CA GLU A 155 -31.65 16.89 -7.12
C GLU A 155 -30.90 17.97 -7.89
N PHE A 156 -30.51 17.68 -9.12
CA PHE A 156 -29.85 18.66 -9.99
C PHE A 156 -30.72 19.92 -10.21
N ILE A 157 -32.05 19.75 -10.47
CA ILE A 157 -32.97 20.87 -10.65
C ILE A 157 -33.13 21.71 -9.36
N LYS A 158 -33.09 21.07 -8.17
CA LYS A 158 -33.14 21.80 -6.90
C LYS A 158 -31.91 22.70 -6.68
N LEU A 159 -30.75 22.23 -7.10
CA LEU A 159 -29.50 22.96 -6.99
C LEU A 159 -29.35 24.04 -8.08
N HIS A 160 -29.84 23.76 -9.27
CA HIS A 160 -29.69 24.64 -10.44
C HIS A 160 -31.05 25.04 -11.02
N ARG A 161 -31.25 26.33 -11.19
CA ARG A 161 -32.49 26.82 -11.78
C ARG A 161 -32.50 26.58 -13.29
N LEU A 162 -33.54 25.93 -13.80
CA LEU A 162 -33.67 25.57 -15.21
C LEU A 162 -33.73 26.77 -16.16
N ASN A 163 -34.39 27.84 -15.73
CA ASN A 163 -34.68 29.02 -16.58
C ASN A 163 -33.44 29.81 -16.95
N ASN A 164 -32.37 29.74 -16.19
CA ASN A 164 -31.12 30.51 -16.39
C ASN A 164 -29.90 29.62 -16.53
N PHE A 165 -30.08 28.35 -16.78
CA PHE A 165 -28.95 27.41 -16.89
C PHE A 165 -28.18 27.65 -18.20
N GLN A 166 -26.85 27.88 -18.05
CA GLN A 166 -25.92 27.92 -19.16
C GLN A 166 -24.83 26.88 -18.92
N LEU A 167 -24.62 26.06 -19.94
CA LEU A 167 -23.67 24.92 -19.82
C LEU A 167 -22.24 25.41 -19.62
N GLU A 168 -21.87 26.51 -20.27
CA GLU A 168 -20.55 27.13 -20.22
C GLU A 168 -20.22 27.61 -18.79
N ASP A 169 -21.15 28.31 -18.16
CA ASP A 169 -21.04 28.84 -16.82
C ASP A 169 -20.94 27.69 -15.80
N PHE A 170 -21.74 26.64 -16.00
CA PHE A 170 -21.73 25.45 -15.19
C PHE A 170 -20.39 24.69 -15.30
N GLN A 171 -19.88 24.51 -16.53
CA GLN A 171 -18.57 23.90 -16.75
C GLN A 171 -17.44 24.71 -16.12
N GLN A 172 -17.53 26.05 -16.12
CA GLN A 172 -16.54 26.89 -15.48
C GLN A 172 -16.58 26.73 -13.96
N GLN A 173 -17.76 26.76 -13.34
CA GLN A 173 -17.90 26.53 -11.89
C GLN A 173 -17.35 25.16 -11.47
N ILE A 174 -17.63 24.11 -12.24
CA ILE A 174 -17.04 22.79 -12.01
C ILE A 174 -15.52 22.82 -12.15
N ARG A 175 -15.00 23.44 -13.20
CA ARG A 175 -13.55 23.59 -13.43
C ARG A 175 -12.85 24.25 -12.24
N ASP A 176 -13.40 25.36 -11.77
CA ASP A 176 -12.81 26.12 -10.67
C ASP A 176 -12.85 25.32 -9.36
N THR A 177 -13.95 24.62 -9.13
CA THR A 177 -14.13 23.75 -7.97
C THR A 177 -13.20 22.54 -8.02
N VAL A 178 -13.14 21.85 -9.15
CA VAL A 178 -12.22 20.71 -9.36
C VAL A 178 -10.77 21.14 -9.18
N SER A 179 -10.36 22.28 -9.78
CA SER A 179 -9.00 22.78 -9.65
C SER A 179 -8.61 23.04 -8.19
N ARG A 180 -9.54 23.57 -7.39
CA ARG A 180 -9.31 23.80 -5.96
C ARG A 180 -9.16 22.51 -5.17
N TYR A 181 -10.04 21.53 -5.40
CA TYR A 181 -9.99 20.26 -4.68
C TYR A 181 -8.80 19.40 -5.10
N VAL A 182 -8.49 19.34 -6.40
CA VAL A 182 -7.29 18.66 -6.89
C VAL A 182 -6.04 19.25 -6.27
N LYS A 183 -5.95 20.58 -6.17
CA LYS A 183 -4.83 21.25 -5.49
C LYS A 183 -4.70 20.79 -4.05
N ASP A 184 -5.80 20.77 -3.30
CA ASP A 184 -5.82 20.38 -1.89
C ASP A 184 -5.42 18.90 -1.71
N THR A 185 -6.04 18.00 -2.48
CA THR A 185 -5.75 16.57 -2.43
C THR A 185 -4.30 16.27 -2.81
N VAL A 186 -3.80 16.87 -3.90
CA VAL A 186 -2.41 16.65 -4.35
C VAL A 186 -1.40 17.27 -3.38
N ALA A 187 -1.70 18.40 -2.75
CA ALA A 187 -0.84 19.01 -1.74
C ALA A 187 -0.68 18.11 -0.51
N ASN A 188 -1.73 17.41 -0.12
CA ASN A 188 -1.75 16.53 1.05
C ASN A 188 -1.32 15.08 0.74
N ALA A 189 -1.35 14.65 -0.53
CA ALA A 189 -1.03 13.29 -0.94
C ALA A 189 0.35 12.78 -0.47
N PRO A 190 1.46 13.58 -0.52
CA PRO A 190 2.75 13.16 -0.02
C PRO A 190 2.73 12.77 1.45
N ALA A 191 2.06 13.56 2.29
CA ALA A 191 1.96 13.29 3.73
C ALA A 191 1.00 12.15 4.05
N ALA A 192 -0.17 12.09 3.39
CA ALA A 192 -1.19 11.08 3.64
C ALA A 192 -0.74 9.67 3.21
N HIS A 193 -0.03 9.57 2.09
CA HIS A 193 0.37 8.28 1.50
C HIS A 193 1.87 8.01 1.58
N ASN A 194 2.63 8.83 2.31
CA ASN A 194 4.08 8.73 2.46
C ASN A 194 4.81 8.66 1.09
N ILE A 195 4.32 9.45 0.13
CA ILE A 195 4.89 9.53 -1.22
C ILE A 195 6.02 10.56 -1.22
N PRO A 196 7.26 10.18 -1.59
CA PRO A 196 8.33 11.15 -1.80
C PRO A 196 7.96 12.14 -2.92
N VAL A 197 8.08 13.43 -2.66
CA VAL A 197 7.73 14.47 -3.66
C VAL A 197 8.51 14.31 -4.96
N ILE A 198 9.76 13.87 -4.89
CA ILE A 198 10.61 13.61 -6.07
C ILE A 198 10.00 12.53 -6.99
N GLN A 199 9.19 11.62 -6.44
CA GLN A 199 8.59 10.51 -7.17
C GLN A 199 7.12 10.73 -7.52
N ILE A 200 6.56 11.90 -7.24
CA ILE A 200 5.13 12.17 -7.41
C ILE A 200 4.66 11.99 -8.86
N GLU A 201 5.50 12.34 -9.83
CA GLU A 201 5.22 12.14 -11.26
C GLU A 201 5.01 10.64 -11.61
N THR A 202 5.65 9.74 -10.89
CA THR A 202 5.54 8.28 -11.12
C THR A 202 4.36 7.65 -10.40
N LYS A 203 3.73 8.39 -9.48
CA LYS A 203 2.61 7.95 -8.65
C LYS A 203 1.27 8.56 -9.08
N THR A 204 1.21 9.06 -10.31
CA THR A 204 0.02 9.73 -10.86
C THR A 204 -1.22 8.85 -10.76
N ALA A 205 -1.15 7.56 -11.05
CA ALA A 205 -2.30 6.66 -10.96
C ALA A 205 -2.83 6.55 -9.51
N GLN A 206 -1.95 6.39 -8.54
CA GLN A 206 -2.35 6.31 -7.13
C GLN A 206 -3.00 7.62 -6.65
N ILE A 207 -2.47 8.76 -7.10
CA ILE A 207 -3.03 10.08 -6.77
C ILE A 207 -4.37 10.27 -7.48
N ASN A 208 -4.50 9.80 -8.73
CA ASN A 208 -5.74 9.85 -9.49
C ASN A 208 -6.89 9.17 -8.75
N ASP A 209 -6.67 7.97 -8.23
CA ASP A 209 -7.69 7.21 -7.49
C ASP A 209 -8.18 7.97 -6.25
N VAL A 210 -7.28 8.63 -5.53
CA VAL A 210 -7.63 9.45 -4.35
C VAL A 210 -8.42 10.68 -4.77
N VAL A 211 -7.98 11.37 -5.83
CA VAL A 211 -8.66 12.55 -6.36
C VAL A 211 -10.06 12.20 -6.87
N GLU A 212 -10.20 11.09 -7.58
CA GLU A 212 -11.49 10.62 -8.11
C GLU A 212 -12.48 10.33 -6.98
N TYR A 213 -12.04 9.66 -5.93
CA TYR A 213 -12.86 9.37 -4.76
C TYR A 213 -13.35 10.67 -4.10
N ASP A 214 -12.43 11.59 -3.78
CA ASP A 214 -12.78 12.86 -3.13
C ASP A 214 -13.69 13.74 -3.99
N LEU A 215 -13.45 13.80 -5.31
CA LEU A 215 -14.25 14.60 -6.22
C LEU A 215 -15.64 14.03 -6.43
N THR A 216 -15.79 12.71 -6.47
CA THR A 216 -17.09 12.06 -6.70
C THR A 216 -18.10 12.46 -5.64
N GLU A 217 -17.74 12.41 -4.37
CA GLU A 217 -18.62 12.78 -3.27
C GLU A 217 -18.95 14.28 -3.30
N ARG A 218 -17.93 15.13 -3.46
CA ARG A 218 -18.09 16.58 -3.40
C ARG A 218 -18.84 17.16 -4.59
N LEU A 219 -18.63 16.63 -5.81
CA LEU A 219 -19.36 17.10 -6.99
C LEU A 219 -20.82 16.62 -6.97
N LYS A 220 -21.08 15.47 -6.41
CA LYS A 220 -22.45 14.99 -6.17
C LYS A 220 -23.20 15.91 -5.20
N GLU A 221 -22.61 16.24 -4.06
CA GLU A 221 -23.25 17.10 -3.06
C GLU A 221 -23.45 18.55 -3.53
N ASN A 222 -22.43 19.12 -4.18
CA ASN A 222 -22.47 20.55 -4.53
C ASN A 222 -23.16 20.85 -5.86
N PHE A 223 -23.13 19.90 -6.80
CA PHE A 223 -23.62 20.11 -8.17
C PHE A 223 -24.68 19.08 -8.60
N GLY A 224 -24.95 18.06 -7.82
CA GLY A 224 -25.91 17.02 -8.19
C GLY A 224 -25.49 16.20 -9.42
N VAL A 225 -24.18 16.06 -9.66
CA VAL A 225 -23.63 15.32 -10.81
C VAL A 225 -22.89 14.08 -10.34
N LEU A 226 -22.94 13.02 -11.14
CA LEU A 226 -22.17 11.81 -10.91
C LEU A 226 -20.88 11.88 -11.73
N VAL A 227 -19.73 11.78 -11.06
CA VAL A 227 -18.44 11.66 -11.72
C VAL A 227 -18.34 10.27 -12.35
N SER A 228 -18.10 10.23 -13.67
CA SER A 228 -17.88 8.99 -14.43
C SER A 228 -16.41 8.59 -14.48
N GLY A 229 -15.51 9.53 -14.19
CA GLY A 229 -14.07 9.30 -14.09
C GLY A 229 -13.29 10.61 -14.03
N VAL A 230 -12.15 10.52 -13.38
CA VAL A 230 -11.13 11.59 -13.34
C VAL A 230 -9.87 11.04 -13.99
N ASP A 231 -9.30 11.81 -14.89
CA ASP A 231 -8.04 11.48 -15.56
C ASP A 231 -7.03 12.60 -15.32
N ILE A 232 -6.06 12.34 -14.47
CA ILE A 232 -4.90 13.22 -14.27
C ILE A 232 -3.88 12.89 -15.35
N GLY A 233 -3.89 13.69 -16.42
CA GLY A 233 -3.00 13.48 -17.56
C GLY A 233 -1.53 13.78 -17.27
N ALA A 234 -1.24 14.72 -16.36
CA ALA A 234 0.13 15.02 -15.93
C ALA A 234 0.18 15.70 -14.57
N ILE A 235 1.17 15.29 -13.78
CA ILE A 235 1.67 16.01 -12.61
C ILE A 235 3.10 16.43 -12.97
N GLU A 236 3.37 17.72 -13.03
CA GLU A 236 4.65 18.28 -13.46
C GLU A 236 5.35 18.98 -12.30
N ILE A 237 6.61 18.60 -12.04
CA ILE A 237 7.47 19.24 -11.04
C ILE A 237 8.31 20.32 -11.73
N ASP A 238 8.40 21.51 -11.13
CA ASP A 238 9.40 22.48 -11.55
C ASP A 238 10.80 22.06 -11.06
N LYS A 239 11.52 21.34 -11.93
CA LYS A 239 12.88 20.85 -11.67
C LYS A 239 13.94 21.96 -11.58
N ASN A 240 13.58 23.18 -11.99
CA ASN A 240 14.47 24.33 -11.91
C ASN A 240 14.28 25.12 -10.60
N SER A 241 13.27 24.81 -9.82
CA SER A 241 13.02 25.47 -8.54
C SER A 241 14.15 25.20 -7.55
N GLU A 242 14.37 26.16 -6.66
CA GLU A 242 15.37 26.01 -5.62
C GLU A 242 15.00 24.90 -4.62
N GLY A 243 13.72 24.82 -4.23
CA GLY A 243 13.22 23.78 -3.34
C GLY A 243 13.44 22.37 -3.87
N TYR A 244 13.20 22.14 -5.18
CA TYR A 244 13.50 20.84 -5.80
C TYR A 244 14.98 20.51 -5.76
N ARG A 245 15.87 21.48 -6.10
CA ARG A 245 17.31 21.26 -6.09
C ARG A 245 17.84 20.96 -4.69
N GLN A 246 17.35 21.68 -3.69
CA GLN A 246 17.69 21.44 -2.28
C GLN A 246 17.22 20.08 -1.80
N LEU A 247 15.97 19.72 -2.08
CA LEU A 247 15.40 18.42 -1.74
C LEU A 247 16.18 17.26 -2.39
N MET A 248 16.55 17.42 -3.67
CA MET A 248 17.38 16.44 -4.38
C MET A 248 18.77 16.29 -3.76
N ALA A 249 19.42 17.40 -3.39
CA ALA A 249 20.74 17.38 -2.76
C ALA A 249 20.71 16.65 -1.41
N VAL A 250 19.73 16.98 -0.56
CA VAL A 250 19.55 16.34 0.75
C VAL A 250 19.19 14.85 0.60
N THR A 251 18.28 14.52 -0.29
CA THR A 251 17.91 13.11 -0.54
C THR A 251 19.11 12.28 -1.03
N LYS A 252 19.93 12.87 -1.90
CA LYS A 252 21.15 12.22 -2.41
C LYS A 252 22.19 12.01 -1.31
N ASN A 253 22.37 13.00 -0.43
CA ASN A 253 23.27 12.89 0.71
C ASN A 253 22.79 11.83 1.71
N VAL A 254 21.49 11.82 2.05
CA VAL A 254 20.92 10.81 2.95
C VAL A 254 21.06 9.41 2.35
N ALA A 255 20.81 9.24 1.05
CA ALA A 255 21.01 7.98 0.37
C ALA A 255 22.46 7.51 0.39
N ALA A 256 23.41 8.43 0.14
CA ALA A 256 24.84 8.16 0.20
C ALA A 256 25.28 7.72 1.61
N THR A 257 24.86 8.47 2.64
CA THR A 257 25.18 8.15 4.04
C THR A 257 24.57 6.79 4.47
N LYS A 258 23.35 6.50 4.01
CA LYS A 258 22.72 5.20 4.30
C LYS A 258 23.49 4.04 3.66
N ILE A 259 23.88 4.16 2.40
CA ILE A 259 24.69 3.16 1.69
C ILE A 259 26.06 2.99 2.38
N GLU A 260 26.69 4.09 2.80
CA GLU A 260 27.96 4.06 3.50
C GLU A 260 27.82 3.34 4.86
N ALA A 261 26.79 3.67 5.63
CA ALA A 261 26.50 3.00 6.92
C ALA A 261 26.22 1.50 6.75
N GLU A 262 25.39 1.11 5.75
CA GLU A 262 25.12 -0.29 5.44
C GLU A 262 26.40 -1.03 4.99
N THR A 263 27.26 -0.35 4.23
CA THR A 263 28.56 -0.92 3.79
C THR A 263 29.50 -1.10 4.96
N GLN A 264 29.58 -0.13 5.88
CA GLN A 264 30.39 -0.23 7.09
C GLN A 264 29.90 -1.35 8.01
N ASP A 265 28.59 -1.44 8.23
CA ASP A 265 28.01 -2.52 9.03
C ASP A 265 28.30 -3.92 8.42
N TYR A 266 28.20 -4.02 7.09
CA TYR A 266 28.56 -5.26 6.39
C TYR A 266 30.05 -5.62 6.54
N VAL A 267 30.94 -4.65 6.37
CA VAL A 267 32.39 -4.84 6.55
C VAL A 267 32.71 -5.26 7.99
N GLU A 268 32.08 -4.59 8.97
CA GLU A 268 32.29 -4.90 10.38
C GLU A 268 31.78 -6.32 10.74
N ARG A 269 30.61 -6.74 10.22
CA ARG A 269 30.13 -8.12 10.37
C ARG A 269 31.12 -9.14 9.79
N LEU A 270 31.66 -8.87 8.60
CA LEU A 270 32.67 -9.73 8.00
C LEU A 270 33.96 -9.78 8.82
N ARG A 271 34.34 -8.66 9.46
CA ARG A 271 35.50 -8.62 10.35
C ARG A 271 35.27 -9.48 11.58
N ILE A 272 34.14 -9.30 12.26
CA ILE A 272 33.75 -10.08 13.44
C ILE A 272 33.72 -11.59 13.09
N GLN A 273 33.09 -11.95 11.98
CA GLN A 273 33.02 -13.36 11.55
C GLN A 273 34.41 -13.96 11.28
N ARG A 274 35.35 -13.19 10.70
CA ARG A 274 36.73 -13.64 10.51
C ARG A 274 37.48 -13.79 11.85
N GLU A 275 37.32 -12.85 12.76
CA GLU A 275 37.93 -12.89 14.10
C GLU A 275 37.38 -14.08 14.89
N GLU A 276 36.07 -14.32 14.87
CA GLU A 276 35.44 -15.50 15.50
C GLU A 276 35.93 -16.81 14.88
N GLY A 277 36.03 -16.85 13.53
CA GLY A 277 36.60 -18.01 12.84
C GLY A 277 38.06 -18.26 13.19
N GLN A 278 38.88 -17.22 13.26
CA GLN A 278 40.29 -17.34 13.72
C GLN A 278 40.37 -17.77 15.17
N TYR A 279 39.53 -17.20 16.03
CA TYR A 279 39.49 -17.59 17.45
C TYR A 279 39.04 -19.07 17.63
N ALA A 280 38.02 -19.51 16.90
CA ALA A 280 37.57 -20.88 16.90
C ALA A 280 38.67 -21.83 16.41
N MET A 281 39.37 -21.48 15.32
CA MET A 281 40.46 -22.27 14.77
C MET A 281 41.67 -22.31 15.73
N HIS A 282 41.96 -21.17 16.36
CA HIS A 282 43.05 -21.10 17.37
C HIS A 282 42.72 -21.98 18.59
N LYS A 283 41.46 -21.93 19.07
CA LYS A 283 40.98 -22.78 20.17
C LYS A 283 41.01 -24.27 19.81
N GLN A 284 40.63 -24.62 18.58
CA GLN A 284 40.69 -25.98 18.07
C GLN A 284 42.14 -26.48 17.98
N THR A 285 43.05 -25.63 17.50
CA THR A 285 44.50 -25.94 17.41
C THR A 285 45.09 -26.10 18.81
N GLN A 286 44.74 -25.25 19.79
CA GLN A 286 45.16 -25.41 21.19
C GLN A 286 44.60 -26.71 21.80
N THR A 287 43.34 -27.05 21.51
CA THR A 287 42.72 -28.29 22.03
C THR A 287 43.38 -29.54 21.43
N ALA A 288 43.71 -29.50 20.13
CA ALA A 288 44.41 -30.59 19.44
C ALA A 288 45.84 -30.79 19.95
N ASN A 289 46.53 -29.72 20.36
CA ASN A 289 47.90 -29.74 20.83
C ASN A 289 48.04 -29.77 22.36
N ILE A 290 46.95 -29.83 23.11
CA ILE A 290 46.95 -29.87 24.58
C ILE A 290 47.79 -31.03 25.10
N GLY A 291 47.74 -32.19 24.45
CA GLY A 291 48.56 -33.34 24.80
C GLY A 291 50.07 -33.07 24.61
N ALA A 292 50.45 -32.47 23.51
CA ALA A 292 51.86 -32.11 23.21
C ALA A 292 52.36 -31.01 24.17
N PHE A 293 51.51 -30.01 24.43
CA PHE A 293 51.84 -28.91 25.34
C PHE A 293 51.95 -29.36 26.82
N GLN A 294 51.10 -30.31 27.26
CA GLN A 294 51.18 -30.91 28.58
C GLN A 294 52.47 -31.74 28.74
N VAL A 295 52.84 -32.49 27.70
CA VAL A 295 54.10 -33.24 27.71
C VAL A 295 55.31 -32.33 27.75
N GLU A 296 55.33 -31.25 26.98
CA GLU A 296 56.41 -30.25 26.98
C GLU A 296 56.50 -29.53 28.34
N LYS A 297 55.38 -29.11 28.91
CA LYS A 297 55.37 -28.49 30.23
C LYS A 297 55.75 -29.47 31.36
N GLN A 298 55.37 -30.74 31.25
CA GLN A 298 55.80 -31.79 32.19
C GLN A 298 57.31 -32.05 32.07
N ALA A 299 57.86 -32.05 30.86
CA ALA A 299 59.28 -32.11 30.61
C ALA A 299 60.05 -30.96 31.25
N ASP A 300 59.53 -29.69 31.03
CA ASP A 300 60.09 -28.48 31.60
C ASP A 300 60.08 -28.54 33.16
N VAL A 301 58.98 -28.97 33.77
CA VAL A 301 58.90 -29.15 35.23
C VAL A 301 59.80 -30.28 35.71
N GLY A 302 59.94 -31.36 34.94
CA GLY A 302 60.85 -32.43 35.20
C GLY A 302 62.35 -32.00 35.19
N ILE A 303 62.71 -31.22 34.18
CA ILE A 303 64.06 -30.64 34.04
C ILE A 303 64.34 -29.64 35.17
N ALA A 304 63.42 -28.76 35.48
CA ALA A 304 63.52 -27.81 36.57
C ALA A 304 63.63 -28.47 37.91
N GLY A 305 62.87 -29.57 38.16
CA GLY A 305 62.92 -30.39 39.30
C GLY A 305 64.30 -31.12 39.44
N ALA A 306 64.79 -31.69 38.35
CA ALA A 306 66.09 -32.31 38.28
C ALA A 306 67.27 -31.32 38.53
N GLN A 307 67.18 -30.11 38.00
CA GLN A 307 68.10 -29.01 38.23
C GLN A 307 68.06 -28.51 39.67
N ALA A 308 66.90 -28.41 40.29
CA ALA A 308 66.78 -28.08 41.71
C ALA A 308 67.35 -29.13 42.62
N LEU A 309 67.13 -30.42 42.30
CA LEU A 309 67.73 -31.56 43.02
C LEU A 309 69.22 -31.60 42.76
N GLY A 310 69.71 -31.32 41.56
CA GLY A 310 71.16 -31.23 41.27
C GLY A 310 71.85 -30.10 42.02
N GLN A 311 71.21 -28.96 42.18
CA GLN A 311 71.73 -27.82 42.93
C GLN A 311 71.72 -28.09 44.45
N MET A 312 70.73 -28.84 44.97
CA MET A 312 70.73 -29.28 46.33
C MET A 312 71.84 -30.31 46.60
N GLY A 313 72.17 -31.13 45.62
CA GLY A 313 73.30 -32.10 45.75
C GLY A 313 74.68 -31.45 45.58
N ALA A 314 74.79 -30.34 44.83
CA ALA A 314 76.07 -29.62 44.58
C ALA A 314 76.45 -28.60 45.67
N ASN A 315 75.49 -28.08 46.41
CA ASN A 315 75.70 -27.08 47.48
C ASN A 315 75.69 -27.66 48.87
N GLY A 316 76.45 -28.76 49.08
CA GLY A 316 76.88 -29.14 50.36
C GLY A 316 75.93 -29.95 51.18
N ALA A 317 76.24 -31.19 51.29
CA ALA A 317 75.98 -31.96 52.46
C ALA A 317 76.39 -31.21 53.73
N GLY A 318 75.45 -30.37 54.20
CA GLY A 318 75.48 -29.98 55.60
C GLY A 318 75.17 -31.22 56.42
N ASP A 319 76.14 -31.76 57.07
CA ASP A 319 76.16 -32.85 58.04
C ASP A 319 75.02 -32.63 59.04
N VAL A 320 73.89 -33.32 58.85
CA VAL A 320 72.91 -33.50 59.93
C VAL A 320 73.16 -34.89 60.51
N ASN A 321 74.07 -34.91 61.39
CA ASN A 321 74.33 -36.05 62.30
C ASN A 321 73.14 -36.20 63.25
N LEU A 322 72.23 -37.10 62.93
CA LEU A 322 71.28 -37.69 63.87
C LEU A 322 71.80 -39.10 64.18
N GLY A 323 72.58 -39.21 65.34
CA GLY A 323 73.03 -40.46 65.85
C GLY A 323 71.91 -41.49 66.07
N GLY A 324 72.13 -42.71 65.61
CA GLY A 324 71.28 -43.86 65.84
C GLY A 324 71.48 -44.89 64.74
N ASP A 325 72.22 -45.97 65.15
CA ASP A 325 72.46 -47.16 64.40
C ASP A 325 71.22 -47.67 63.62
N GLY A 326 71.39 -48.06 62.40
CA GLY A 326 70.46 -48.91 61.68
C GLY A 326 69.92 -48.36 60.35
N ASP A 327 70.43 -48.96 59.30
CA ASP A 327 69.85 -49.04 57.92
C ASP A 327 69.07 -47.83 57.39
N GLY A 328 69.78 -47.07 56.64
CA GLY A 328 69.32 -45.77 56.09
C GLY A 328 68.18 -45.82 55.14
N PHE A 329 66.98 -45.77 55.64
CA PHE A 329 65.82 -45.44 54.79
C PHE A 329 65.48 -43.98 54.91
N ASN A 330 65.87 -43.18 53.90
CA ASN A 330 65.62 -41.73 53.86
C ASN A 330 64.14 -41.49 53.57
N MET A 331 63.32 -41.44 54.60
CA MET A 331 61.86 -41.27 54.52
C MET A 331 61.46 -39.92 53.90
N ALA A 332 62.32 -38.89 53.99
CA ALA A 332 62.10 -37.62 53.40
C ALA A 332 62.25 -37.65 51.88
N ALA A 333 63.24 -38.41 51.36
CA ALA A 333 63.44 -38.62 49.93
C ALA A 333 62.31 -39.52 49.35
N MET A 334 61.82 -40.50 50.14
CA MET A 334 60.70 -41.35 49.71
C MET A 334 59.38 -40.59 49.75
N MET A 335 59.15 -39.71 50.72
CA MET A 335 57.96 -38.87 50.77
C MET A 335 57.97 -37.84 49.63
N ALA A 336 59.13 -37.27 49.31
CA ALA A 336 59.22 -36.35 48.19
C ALA A 336 58.99 -37.08 46.84
N SER A 337 59.50 -38.31 46.68
CA SER A 337 59.26 -39.04 45.42
C SER A 337 57.83 -39.57 45.36
N MET A 338 57.20 -39.89 46.50
CA MET A 338 55.81 -40.37 46.59
C MET A 338 54.82 -39.20 46.38
N ALA A 339 55.14 -37.99 46.84
CA ALA A 339 54.33 -36.82 46.63
C ALA A 339 54.34 -36.36 45.11
N VAL A 340 55.51 -36.47 44.50
CA VAL A 340 55.60 -36.13 43.01
C VAL A 340 55.00 -37.29 42.18
N GLY A 341 55.24 -38.57 42.57
CA GLY A 341 54.66 -39.71 41.84
C GLY A 341 53.13 -39.86 42.02
N GLY A 342 52.62 -39.58 43.22
CA GLY A 342 51.18 -39.66 43.52
C GLY A 342 50.37 -38.60 42.84
N ALA A 343 50.83 -37.37 42.78
CA ALA A 343 50.14 -36.25 42.09
C ALA A 343 50.15 -36.44 40.59
N VAL A 344 51.19 -36.96 40.00
CA VAL A 344 51.31 -37.29 38.58
C VAL A 344 50.46 -38.51 38.20
N GLY A 345 50.43 -39.54 39.07
CA GLY A 345 49.67 -40.78 38.82
C GLY A 345 48.16 -40.58 38.86
N GLN A 346 47.64 -39.75 39.75
CA GLN A 346 46.19 -39.45 39.79
C GLN A 346 45.73 -38.59 38.63
N ASN A 347 46.56 -37.65 38.18
CA ASN A 347 46.20 -36.80 36.96
C ASN A 347 46.32 -37.64 35.69
N ILE A 348 47.24 -38.59 35.59
CA ILE A 348 47.34 -39.46 34.40
C ILE A 348 46.19 -40.47 34.38
N ALA A 349 45.76 -41.01 35.49
CA ALA A 349 44.62 -41.93 35.55
C ALA A 349 43.30 -41.23 35.24
N GLY A 350 43.10 -39.96 35.66
CA GLY A 350 41.95 -39.17 35.35
C GLY A 350 41.93 -38.77 33.88
N ALA A 351 43.07 -38.36 33.31
CA ALA A 351 43.23 -38.01 31.90
C ALA A 351 43.05 -39.22 30.98
N MET A 352 43.52 -40.37 31.38
CA MET A 352 43.42 -41.61 30.59
C MET A 352 41.98 -42.18 30.59
N ASN A 353 41.23 -42.03 31.70
CA ASN A 353 39.82 -42.42 31.76
C ASN A 353 38.94 -41.51 30.98
N ASN A 354 39.26 -40.19 30.88
CA ASN A 354 38.57 -39.22 30.04
C ASN A 354 38.92 -39.41 28.56
N MET A 355 40.13 -39.88 28.26
CA MET A 355 40.58 -40.16 26.90
C MET A 355 40.00 -41.46 26.34
N MET A 356 39.76 -42.48 27.20
CA MET A 356 39.21 -43.77 26.79
C MET A 356 37.68 -43.70 26.62
N GLY A 357 36.98 -42.76 27.26
CA GLY A 357 35.57 -42.49 27.05
C GLY A 357 35.25 -41.73 25.76
N GLY A 358 36.25 -41.05 25.15
CA GLY A 358 36.10 -40.22 23.94
C GLY A 358 36.43 -40.89 22.59
N ILE A 359 36.99 -42.11 22.60
CA ILE A 359 37.50 -42.76 21.36
C ILE A 359 36.44 -43.57 20.61
N ASN A 360 35.22 -43.65 21.12
CA ASN A 360 34.17 -44.42 20.43
C ASN A 360 33.18 -43.63 19.63
N GLN A 361 33.52 -42.35 19.26
CA GLN A 361 32.82 -41.64 18.22
C GLN A 361 33.81 -41.10 17.20
N GLN A 362 34.21 -41.98 16.32
CA GLN A 362 34.96 -41.69 15.13
C GLN A 362 33.97 -41.11 14.11
N THR A 363 33.79 -39.78 14.12
CA THR A 363 33.22 -39.06 12.97
C THR A 363 34.38 -38.47 12.19
N THR A 364 34.62 -39.04 11.04
CA THR A 364 35.45 -38.51 9.96
C THR A 364 35.06 -37.05 9.69
N PRO A 365 36.03 -36.12 9.53
CA PRO A 365 35.69 -34.78 9.01
C PRO A 365 35.29 -34.93 7.58
N SER A 366 33.98 -34.97 7.32
CA SER A 366 33.41 -34.75 6.01
C SER A 366 33.66 -33.29 5.65
N VAL A 367 34.42 -33.04 4.59
CA VAL A 367 34.54 -31.75 3.98
C VAL A 367 33.16 -31.42 3.43
N VAL A 368 32.38 -30.65 4.17
CA VAL A 368 31.08 -30.15 3.72
C VAL A 368 31.36 -29.03 2.71
N PRO A 369 30.86 -29.13 1.47
CA PRO A 369 30.85 -28.01 0.51
C PRO A 369 30.11 -26.83 1.13
N PRO A 370 30.39 -25.58 0.69
CA PRO A 370 29.71 -24.40 1.23
C PRO A 370 28.18 -24.61 1.12
N PRO A 371 27.41 -24.21 2.17
CA PRO A 371 25.97 -24.44 2.19
C PRO A 371 25.31 -23.77 1.00
N ILE A 372 24.57 -24.56 0.23
CA ILE A 372 23.59 -24.07 -0.74
C ILE A 372 22.66 -23.12 0.04
N PRO A 373 22.26 -21.96 -0.50
CA PRO A 373 21.37 -21.05 0.18
C PRO A 373 20.11 -21.79 0.60
N THR A 374 19.99 -22.06 1.90
CA THR A 374 18.82 -22.69 2.51
C THR A 374 17.64 -21.74 2.37
N MET A 375 16.55 -22.20 1.76
CA MET A 375 15.32 -21.44 1.69
C MET A 375 14.88 -21.07 3.10
N ALA A 376 14.82 -19.77 3.36
CA ALA A 376 14.44 -19.22 4.65
C ALA A 376 12.94 -18.89 4.64
N TYR A 377 12.22 -19.38 5.64
CA TYR A 377 10.79 -19.15 5.83
C TYR A 377 10.54 -18.19 6.99
N HIS A 378 9.50 -17.38 6.88
CA HIS A 378 8.94 -16.61 7.97
C HIS A 378 7.60 -17.23 8.38
N VAL A 379 7.33 -17.26 9.67
CA VAL A 379 6.10 -17.80 10.26
C VAL A 379 5.37 -16.69 11.01
N ALA A 380 4.07 -16.57 10.82
CA ALA A 380 3.27 -15.65 11.60
C ALA A 380 2.92 -16.26 12.96
N ILE A 381 3.50 -15.71 14.04
CA ILE A 381 3.25 -16.10 15.42
C ILE A 381 2.58 -14.94 16.15
N ASN A 382 1.38 -15.14 16.67
CA ASN A 382 0.58 -14.10 17.34
C ASN A 382 0.39 -12.82 16.51
N GLY A 383 0.24 -12.97 15.16
CA GLY A 383 0.05 -11.84 14.25
C GLY A 383 1.32 -11.06 13.90
N GLN A 384 2.50 -11.53 14.35
CA GLN A 384 3.79 -10.94 14.00
C GLN A 384 4.62 -11.92 13.16
N ALA A 385 5.37 -11.40 12.19
CA ALA A 385 6.29 -12.19 11.39
C ALA A 385 7.53 -12.54 12.22
N ALA A 386 7.78 -13.82 12.42
CA ALA A 386 8.98 -14.36 13.05
C ALA A 386 9.82 -15.11 12.02
N GLY A 387 11.14 -15.07 12.12
CA GLY A 387 12.07 -15.71 11.21
C GLY A 387 13.23 -14.82 10.81
N PRO A 388 14.09 -15.23 9.90
CA PRO A 388 13.99 -16.39 9.01
C PRO A 388 14.29 -17.73 9.70
N PHE A 389 13.50 -18.76 9.39
CA PHE A 389 13.70 -20.12 9.87
C PHE A 389 14.12 -21.05 8.72
N ASP A 390 15.04 -21.95 8.97
CA ASP A 390 15.40 -23.02 8.05
C ASP A 390 14.44 -24.23 8.20
N MET A 391 14.50 -25.18 7.28
CA MET A 391 13.64 -26.37 7.28
C MET A 391 13.80 -27.20 8.57
N THR A 392 14.98 -27.21 9.14
CA THR A 392 15.28 -27.96 10.41
C THR A 392 14.54 -27.31 11.57
N SER A 393 14.58 -26.00 11.67
CA SER A 393 13.85 -25.22 12.68
C SER A 393 12.34 -25.38 12.53
N LEU A 394 11.82 -25.35 11.30
CA LEU A 394 10.40 -25.58 11.03
C LEU A 394 9.94 -26.98 11.40
N THR A 395 10.79 -27.99 11.19
CA THR A 395 10.51 -29.36 11.61
C THR A 395 10.41 -29.46 13.16
N GLN A 396 11.31 -28.81 13.89
CA GLN A 396 11.24 -28.76 15.34
C GLN A 396 10.01 -27.99 15.85
N MET A 397 9.67 -26.88 15.20
CA MET A 397 8.47 -26.12 15.55
C MET A 397 7.17 -26.91 15.27
N ALA A 398 7.14 -27.72 14.20
CA ALA A 398 6.03 -28.63 13.94
C ALA A 398 5.93 -29.73 14.96
N ALA A 399 7.06 -30.34 15.32
CA ALA A 399 7.14 -31.41 16.38
C ALA A 399 6.70 -30.87 17.74
N ASN A 400 6.99 -29.62 18.07
CA ASN A 400 6.61 -28.97 19.33
C ASN A 400 5.20 -28.37 19.32
N GLY A 401 4.44 -28.48 18.19
CA GLY A 401 3.10 -27.89 18.03
C GLY A 401 3.08 -26.39 17.88
N GLN A 402 4.21 -25.73 17.69
CA GLN A 402 4.33 -24.30 17.48
C GLN A 402 4.05 -23.90 16.02
N LEU A 403 4.25 -24.81 15.07
CA LEU A 403 3.87 -24.69 13.69
C LEU A 403 2.79 -25.72 13.37
N THR A 404 1.62 -25.25 12.96
CA THR A 404 0.49 -26.10 12.57
C THR A 404 0.22 -25.93 11.06
N GLY A 405 -0.57 -26.85 10.48
CA GLY A 405 -0.95 -26.73 9.07
C GLY A 405 -1.67 -25.43 8.71
N ASP A 406 -2.36 -24.81 9.68
CA ASP A 406 -3.06 -23.54 9.51
C ASP A 406 -2.19 -22.30 9.77
N SER A 407 -0.98 -22.47 10.28
CA SER A 407 -0.04 -21.36 10.49
C SER A 407 0.31 -20.71 9.17
N LEU A 408 0.33 -19.36 9.12
CA LEU A 408 0.71 -18.63 7.93
C LEU A 408 2.24 -18.59 7.81
N VAL A 409 2.73 -18.93 6.62
CA VAL A 409 4.14 -18.91 6.27
C VAL A 409 4.38 -18.09 5.00
N TRP A 410 5.58 -17.53 4.92
CA TRP A 410 6.02 -16.79 3.75
C TRP A 410 7.51 -17.03 3.49
N LYS A 411 7.90 -17.18 2.22
CA LYS A 411 9.30 -17.20 1.78
C LYS A 411 9.51 -16.23 0.64
N ASN A 412 10.75 -15.87 0.39
CA ASN A 412 11.07 -14.98 -0.73
C ASN A 412 10.58 -15.58 -2.07
N GLY A 413 9.82 -14.79 -2.83
CA GLY A 413 9.18 -15.18 -4.08
C GLY A 413 7.69 -15.52 -3.96
N MET A 414 7.10 -15.56 -2.76
CA MET A 414 5.65 -15.70 -2.57
C MET A 414 4.98 -14.33 -2.60
N ALA A 415 3.86 -14.22 -3.31
CA ALA A 415 3.11 -12.96 -3.45
C ALA A 415 2.39 -12.55 -2.15
N HIS A 416 1.99 -13.52 -1.33
CA HIS A 416 1.27 -13.32 -0.06
C HIS A 416 1.57 -14.45 0.93
N TRP A 417 1.14 -14.29 2.17
CA TRP A 417 1.23 -15.32 3.19
C TRP A 417 0.27 -16.46 2.87
N GLU A 418 0.75 -17.70 2.95
CA GLU A 418 -0.04 -18.90 2.71
C GLU A 418 -0.04 -19.82 3.93
N LYS A 419 -1.05 -20.68 4.04
CA LYS A 419 -1.07 -21.70 5.12
C LYS A 419 0.06 -22.70 4.91
N ALA A 420 0.72 -23.12 5.96
CA ALA A 420 1.85 -24.03 5.91
C ALA A 420 1.51 -25.35 5.20
N ILE A 421 0.29 -25.85 5.35
CA ILE A 421 -0.18 -27.05 4.64
C ILE A 421 -0.39 -26.85 3.14
N ALA A 422 -0.53 -25.60 2.67
CA ALA A 422 -0.70 -25.28 1.26
C ALA A 422 0.65 -25.22 0.51
N VAL A 423 1.75 -25.06 1.24
CA VAL A 423 3.11 -25.00 0.69
C VAL A 423 3.65 -26.43 0.48
N ASP A 424 3.91 -26.82 -0.78
CA ASP A 424 4.29 -28.19 -1.13
C ASP A 424 5.50 -28.74 -0.36
N GLU A 425 6.48 -27.88 -0.09
CA GLU A 425 7.70 -28.25 0.65
C GLU A 425 7.45 -28.53 2.14
N LEU A 426 6.39 -27.94 2.72
CA LEU A 426 6.04 -28.07 4.13
C LEU A 426 4.98 -29.15 4.39
N LYS A 427 4.27 -29.63 3.36
CA LYS A 427 3.25 -30.68 3.49
C LYS A 427 3.76 -31.94 4.20
N GLY A 428 5.02 -32.28 3.94
CA GLY A 428 5.68 -33.45 4.54
C GLY A 428 5.81 -33.37 6.05
N LEU A 429 5.85 -32.17 6.63
CA LEU A 429 5.98 -31.96 8.08
C LEU A 429 4.70 -32.30 8.84
N PHE A 430 3.55 -32.24 8.17
CA PHE A 430 2.22 -32.45 8.75
C PHE A 430 1.63 -33.84 8.41
N SER A 431 2.28 -34.60 7.52
CA SER A 431 1.81 -35.92 7.04
C SER A 431 2.07 -37.08 8.06
N THR A 432 2.79 -36.81 9.11
CA THR A 432 3.19 -37.85 10.13
C THR A 432 2.31 -37.86 11.37
N MET A 433 1.25 -37.05 11.46
CA MET A 433 0.27 -37.11 12.53
C MET A 433 -0.79 -38.16 12.19
N PRO A 434 -0.94 -39.25 12.93
CA PRO A 434 -2.09 -40.14 12.79
C PRO A 434 -3.36 -39.38 13.17
N PRO A 435 -4.51 -39.66 12.52
CA PRO A 435 -5.77 -39.03 12.87
C PRO A 435 -6.14 -39.35 14.32
N ILE A 436 -6.59 -38.33 15.06
CA ILE A 436 -7.14 -38.48 16.41
C ILE A 436 -8.40 -39.35 16.26
N PRO A 437 -8.58 -40.46 17.00
CA PRO A 437 -9.83 -41.19 16.98
C PRO A 437 -10.96 -40.30 17.52
N GLU A 438 -12.01 -40.14 16.78
CA GLU A 438 -13.25 -39.52 17.24
C GLU A 438 -13.92 -40.48 18.24
N GLU A 439 -14.19 -39.98 19.47
CA GLU A 439 -15.11 -40.64 20.44
C GLU A 439 -16.56 -40.25 20.13
#